data_bae8fbb4a35ce873650c1f749334c3da
#
_entry.id   bae8fbb4a35ce873650c1f749334c3da
#
_cell.length_a   1.000
_cell.length_b   1.000
_cell.length_c   1.000
_cell.angle_alpha   90.00
_cell.angle_beta   90.00
_cell.angle_gamma   90.00
#
_symmetry.space_group_name_H-M   'P 1'
#
loop_
_entity.id
_entity.type
_entity.pdbx_description
1 polymer ?
#
loop_
_entity_poly.entity_id
_entity_poly.type
_entity_poly.pdbx_seq_one_letter_code
_entity_poly.pdbx_strand_id
1 'polypeptide(L)'
;MKQLIGVIVLMVMSLAVIAAEATSNLSWEAPTTRVDGTLLTMQEIAEYRAFYAIDGDPTTDSEFIVIDFAATTEVITLQLQPRADPYSISFAIMTVDTQDRQSLLSNVVSKQFQVESTSNPGVPTMLQFSISIADGFTITEVTDQ
;
A
#
# COMPACT_ATOMS: atom_id res chain seq x y z
N MET A 1 -36.99 53.55 -2.23
CA MET A 1 -36.16 52.70 -1.38
C MET A 1 -35.78 51.48 -2.20
N LYS A 2 -34.55 51.44 -2.70
CA LYS A 2 -34.03 50.30 -3.46
C LYS A 2 -33.23 49.44 -2.50
N GLN A 3 -33.74 48.26 -2.18
CA GLN A 3 -33.00 47.26 -1.40
C GLN A 3 -31.99 46.56 -2.31
N LEU A 4 -30.73 46.72 -1.96
CA LEU A 4 -29.60 46.03 -2.61
C LEU A 4 -29.45 44.67 -1.95
N ILE A 5 -29.91 43.62 -2.63
CA ILE A 5 -29.70 42.23 -2.19
C ILE A 5 -28.27 41.82 -2.60
N GLY A 6 -27.37 41.83 -1.63
CA GLY A 6 -26.01 41.32 -1.82
C GLY A 6 -26.02 39.80 -1.88
N VAL A 7 -25.76 39.25 -3.05
CA VAL A 7 -25.52 37.80 -3.22
C VAL A 7 -24.09 37.52 -2.77
N ILE A 8 -23.95 36.89 -1.60
CA ILE A 8 -22.67 36.36 -1.15
C ILE A 8 -22.47 34.99 -1.90
N VAL A 9 -21.64 35.03 -2.94
CA VAL A 9 -21.17 33.78 -3.59
C VAL A 9 -20.11 33.18 -2.68
N LEU A 10 -20.52 32.17 -1.92
CA LEU A 10 -19.60 31.34 -1.13
C LEU A 10 -18.82 30.45 -2.10
N MET A 11 -17.62 30.87 -2.49
CA MET A 11 -16.70 30.09 -3.33
C MET A 11 -16.07 28.98 -2.44
N VAL A 12 -16.66 27.81 -2.46
CA VAL A 12 -16.07 26.63 -1.83
C VAL A 12 -14.88 26.22 -2.68
N MET A 13 -13.68 26.66 -2.30
CA MET A 13 -12.44 26.12 -2.85
C MET A 13 -12.29 24.68 -2.32
N SER A 14 -12.64 23.70 -3.12
CA SER A 14 -12.25 22.31 -2.87
C SER A 14 -10.73 22.22 -2.98
N LEU A 15 -10.06 22.11 -1.84
CA LEU A 15 -8.66 21.72 -1.77
C LEU A 15 -8.58 20.30 -2.31
N ALA A 16 -8.08 20.14 -3.52
CA ALA A 16 -7.71 18.82 -4.03
C ALA A 16 -6.55 18.32 -3.17
N VAL A 17 -6.83 17.38 -2.28
CA VAL A 17 -5.78 16.68 -1.54
C VAL A 17 -5.10 15.76 -2.54
N ILE A 18 -3.85 16.02 -2.85
CA ILE A 18 -3.03 15.20 -3.74
C ILE A 18 -2.63 13.96 -2.94
N ALA A 19 -3.24 12.81 -3.26
CA ALA A 19 -2.79 11.53 -2.75
C ALA A 19 -1.53 11.09 -3.51
N ALA A 20 -0.58 10.51 -2.81
CA ALA A 20 0.61 9.89 -3.41
C ALA A 20 0.42 8.38 -3.53
N GLU A 21 0.99 7.80 -4.57
CA GLU A 21 0.95 6.36 -4.79
C GLU A 21 2.13 5.68 -4.10
N ALA A 22 1.82 4.71 -3.24
CA ALA A 22 2.81 3.81 -2.64
C ALA A 22 2.72 2.45 -3.30
N THR A 23 3.75 2.08 -4.05
CA THR A 23 3.81 0.81 -4.77
C THR A 23 4.73 -0.18 -4.06
N SER A 24 4.25 -1.41 -3.88
CA SER A 24 4.99 -2.53 -3.29
C SER A 24 4.94 -3.74 -4.19
N ASN A 25 6.09 -4.39 -4.39
CA ASN A 25 6.18 -5.68 -5.04
C ASN A 25 6.20 -6.77 -3.98
N LEU A 26 5.24 -7.67 -4.01
CA LEU A 26 5.22 -8.86 -3.18
C LEU A 26 5.68 -10.07 -3.98
N SER A 27 6.38 -10.99 -3.34
CA SER A 27 6.71 -12.31 -3.89
C SER A 27 6.60 -13.36 -2.80
N TRP A 28 6.15 -14.56 -3.17
CA TRP A 28 5.98 -15.68 -2.24
C TRP A 28 6.21 -17.02 -2.95
N GLU A 29 6.35 -18.06 -2.15
CA GLU A 29 6.37 -19.42 -2.64
C GLU A 29 4.99 -20.05 -2.41
N ALA A 30 4.48 -20.73 -3.45
CA ALA A 30 3.24 -21.48 -3.35
C ALA A 30 3.40 -22.65 -2.36
N PRO A 31 2.44 -22.86 -1.44
CA PRO A 31 2.51 -24.00 -0.54
C PRO A 31 2.33 -25.31 -1.32
N THR A 32 3.12 -26.32 -0.98
CA THR A 32 3.05 -27.66 -1.58
C THR A 32 2.39 -28.68 -0.68
N THR A 33 2.11 -28.32 0.56
CA THR A 33 1.47 -29.18 1.56
C THR A 33 0.45 -28.40 2.38
N ARG A 34 -0.55 -29.12 2.87
CA ARG A 34 -1.52 -28.62 3.87
C ARG A 34 -0.95 -28.76 5.29
N VAL A 35 -1.63 -28.17 6.25
CA VAL A 35 -1.25 -28.22 7.68
C VAL A 35 -1.22 -29.66 8.22
N ASP A 36 -2.04 -30.55 7.69
CA ASP A 36 -2.08 -31.98 8.03
C ASP A 36 -0.99 -32.82 7.34
N GLY A 37 -0.12 -32.18 6.54
CA GLY A 37 0.97 -32.82 5.80
C GLY A 37 0.54 -33.45 4.47
N THR A 38 -0.74 -33.38 4.08
CA THR A 38 -1.17 -33.86 2.77
C THR A 38 -0.70 -32.93 1.65
N LEU A 39 -0.46 -33.48 0.46
CA LEU A 39 -0.04 -32.70 -0.69
C LEU A 39 -1.10 -31.66 -1.08
N LEU A 40 -0.64 -30.51 -1.47
CA LEU A 40 -1.45 -29.44 -2.08
C LEU A 40 -0.85 -29.13 -3.46
N THR A 41 -1.63 -29.41 -4.49
CA THR A 41 -1.22 -29.12 -5.86
C THR A 41 -1.66 -27.71 -6.27
N MET A 42 -0.99 -27.11 -7.25
CA MET A 42 -1.37 -25.79 -7.77
C MET A 42 -2.83 -25.71 -8.24
N GLN A 43 -3.37 -26.80 -8.81
CA GLN A 43 -4.75 -26.87 -9.28
C GLN A 43 -5.78 -26.90 -8.14
N GLU A 44 -5.35 -27.19 -6.93
CA GLU A 44 -6.19 -27.17 -5.74
C GLU A 44 -6.17 -25.80 -5.04
N ILE A 45 -5.31 -24.87 -5.46
CA ILE A 45 -5.30 -23.49 -5.00
C ILE A 45 -6.32 -22.71 -5.85
N ALA A 46 -7.25 -22.02 -5.20
CA ALA A 46 -8.23 -21.18 -5.87
C ALA A 46 -7.69 -19.76 -6.05
N GLU A 47 -7.11 -19.21 -4.99
CA GLU A 47 -6.61 -17.83 -4.98
C GLU A 47 -5.61 -17.61 -3.84
N TYR A 48 -4.88 -16.50 -3.91
CA TYR A 48 -4.18 -15.92 -2.77
C TYR A 48 -4.90 -14.65 -2.33
N ARG A 49 -4.83 -14.34 -1.04
CA ARG A 49 -5.29 -13.07 -0.48
C ARG A 49 -4.13 -12.36 0.18
N ALA A 50 -3.76 -11.21 -0.36
CA ALA A 50 -2.75 -10.33 0.22
C ALA A 50 -3.44 -9.36 1.17
N PHE A 51 -3.37 -9.63 2.46
CA PHE A 51 -3.86 -8.75 3.52
C PHE A 51 -2.84 -7.65 3.76
N TYR A 52 -3.32 -6.42 4.00
CA TYR A 52 -2.46 -5.30 4.32
C TYR A 52 -3.00 -4.47 5.47
N ALA A 53 -2.08 -3.79 6.16
CA ALA A 53 -2.39 -2.83 7.19
C ALA A 53 -1.45 -1.63 7.09
N ILE A 54 -1.97 -0.46 7.48
CA ILE A 54 -1.20 0.77 7.60
C ILE A 54 -0.93 1.02 9.08
N ASP A 55 0.35 1.22 9.41
CA ASP A 55 0.83 1.46 10.78
C ASP A 55 0.52 0.33 11.78
N GLY A 56 0.51 -0.90 11.29
CA GLY A 56 0.27 -2.09 12.11
C GLY A 56 0.51 -3.38 11.32
N ASP A 57 0.23 -4.51 11.95
CA ASP A 57 0.29 -5.81 11.31
C ASP A 57 -1.09 -6.22 10.78
N PRO A 58 -1.17 -6.82 9.57
CA PRO A 58 -2.41 -7.31 9.03
C PRO A 58 -2.94 -8.52 9.82
N THR A 59 -4.25 -8.57 9.95
CA THR A 59 -4.99 -9.69 10.52
C THR A 59 -5.99 -10.23 9.48
N THR A 60 -6.68 -11.30 9.80
CA THR A 60 -7.74 -11.85 8.93
C THR A 60 -8.95 -10.92 8.77
N ASP A 61 -9.05 -9.87 9.60
CA ASP A 61 -10.09 -8.82 9.51
C ASP A 61 -9.60 -7.59 8.73
N SER A 62 -8.33 -7.57 8.31
CA SER A 62 -7.77 -6.47 7.52
C SER A 62 -8.29 -6.51 6.08
N GLU A 63 -8.15 -5.40 5.37
CA GLU A 63 -8.41 -5.36 3.93
C GLU A 63 -7.43 -6.27 3.18
N PHE A 64 -7.91 -6.85 2.08
CA PHE A 64 -7.10 -7.74 1.25
C PHE A 64 -7.35 -7.54 -0.25
N ILE A 65 -6.39 -7.99 -1.03
CA ILE A 65 -6.45 -8.04 -2.50
C ILE A 65 -6.44 -9.50 -2.90
N VAL A 66 -7.38 -9.88 -3.79
CA VAL A 66 -7.43 -11.22 -4.36
C VAL A 66 -6.45 -11.31 -5.52
N ILE A 67 -5.63 -12.36 -5.51
CA ILE A 67 -4.58 -12.62 -6.48
C ILE A 67 -4.80 -14.00 -7.11
N ASP A 68 -4.60 -14.10 -8.41
CA ASP A 68 -4.73 -15.35 -9.17
C ASP A 68 -3.82 -16.46 -8.61
N PHE A 69 -4.33 -17.69 -8.60
CA PHE A 69 -3.64 -18.87 -8.05
C PHE A 69 -2.31 -19.17 -8.74
N ALA A 70 -2.15 -18.79 -10.01
CA ALA A 70 -0.93 -19.03 -10.78
C ALA A 70 0.15 -17.98 -10.52
N ALA A 71 -0.19 -16.87 -9.86
CA ALA A 71 0.77 -15.82 -9.53
C ALA A 71 1.60 -16.18 -8.29
N THR A 72 2.86 -15.83 -8.31
CA THR A 72 3.79 -15.86 -7.16
C THR A 72 4.41 -14.50 -6.90
N THR A 73 3.94 -13.49 -7.63
CA THR A 73 4.32 -12.08 -7.46
C THR A 73 3.11 -11.20 -7.73
N GLU A 74 3.00 -10.07 -7.04
CA GLU A 74 1.96 -9.07 -7.25
C GLU A 74 2.49 -7.67 -6.94
N VAL A 75 2.02 -6.69 -7.72
CA VAL A 75 2.31 -5.26 -7.53
C VAL A 75 1.10 -4.59 -6.91
N ILE A 76 1.23 -4.15 -5.68
CA ILE A 76 0.15 -3.49 -4.94
C ILE A 76 0.44 -1.99 -4.87
N THR A 77 -0.51 -1.18 -5.32
CA THR A 77 -0.44 0.29 -5.24
C THR A 77 -1.54 0.80 -4.31
N LEU A 78 -1.14 1.53 -3.28
CA LEU A 78 -2.03 2.17 -2.32
C LEU A 78 -1.96 3.69 -2.46
N GLN A 79 -3.10 4.36 -2.27
CA GLN A 79 -3.18 5.82 -2.26
C GLN A 79 -2.98 6.33 -0.83
N LEU A 80 -1.93 7.12 -0.60
CA LEU A 80 -1.59 7.66 0.71
C LEU A 80 -1.75 9.18 0.73
N GLN A 81 -2.24 9.70 1.86
CA GLN A 81 -2.34 11.14 2.07
C GLN A 81 -1.01 11.69 2.61
N PRO A 82 -0.62 12.94 2.30
CA PRO A 82 0.54 13.56 2.90
C PRO A 82 0.42 13.65 4.42
N ARG A 83 1.48 13.26 5.15
CA ARG A 83 1.60 13.41 6.61
C ARG A 83 3.06 13.56 7.03
N ALA A 84 3.27 14.08 8.26
CA ALA A 84 4.61 14.34 8.80
C ALA A 84 5.38 13.03 9.06
N ASP A 85 4.69 12.02 9.59
CA ASP A 85 5.32 10.74 9.94
C ASP A 85 5.28 9.77 8.76
N PRO A 86 6.32 8.93 8.57
CA PRO A 86 6.30 7.88 7.57
C PRO A 86 5.16 6.89 7.80
N TYR A 87 4.60 6.36 6.71
CA TYR A 87 3.70 5.22 6.75
C TYR A 87 4.49 3.93 6.89
N SER A 88 4.08 3.05 7.77
CA SER A 88 4.51 1.65 7.77
C SER A 88 3.41 0.81 7.14
N ILE A 89 3.65 0.23 5.98
CA ILE A 89 2.69 -0.65 5.31
C ILE A 89 3.18 -2.08 5.45
N SER A 90 2.34 -2.92 6.05
CA SER A 90 2.64 -4.32 6.31
C SER A 90 1.74 -5.22 5.48
N PHE A 91 2.27 -6.34 5.01
CA PHE A 91 1.58 -7.33 4.18
C PHE A 91 1.75 -8.73 4.75
N ALA A 92 0.72 -9.55 4.58
CA ALA A 92 0.76 -11.00 4.79
C ALA A 92 -0.12 -11.70 3.76
N ILE A 93 0.21 -12.92 3.37
CA ILE A 93 -0.52 -13.68 2.35
C ILE A 93 -1.21 -14.88 2.98
N MET A 94 -2.42 -15.16 2.53
CA MET A 94 -3.20 -16.34 2.82
C MET A 94 -3.47 -17.09 1.52
N THR A 95 -3.40 -18.41 1.55
CA THR A 95 -3.81 -19.29 0.46
C THR A 95 -5.23 -19.78 0.71
N VAL A 96 -6.07 -19.75 -0.32
CA VAL A 96 -7.43 -20.31 -0.30
C VAL A 96 -7.47 -21.43 -1.34
N ASP A 97 -7.95 -22.62 -0.93
CA ASP A 97 -8.08 -23.73 -1.85
C ASP A 97 -9.45 -23.80 -2.53
N THR A 98 -9.61 -24.70 -3.48
CA THR A 98 -10.84 -24.90 -4.27
C THR A 98 -12.04 -25.41 -3.45
N GLN A 99 -11.86 -25.70 -2.16
CA GLN A 99 -12.88 -26.08 -1.20
C GLN A 99 -13.15 -24.98 -0.15
N ASP A 100 -12.71 -23.73 -0.43
CA ASP A 100 -12.78 -22.56 0.46
C ASP A 100 -12.05 -22.75 1.81
N ARG A 101 -11.11 -23.68 1.91
CA ARG A 101 -10.27 -23.81 3.10
C ARG A 101 -9.15 -22.80 3.02
N GLN A 102 -8.89 -22.14 4.14
CA GLN A 102 -7.94 -21.05 4.26
C GLN A 102 -6.72 -21.49 5.06
N SER A 103 -5.53 -21.09 4.62
CA SER A 103 -4.32 -21.22 5.42
C SER A 103 -4.30 -20.19 6.56
N LEU A 104 -3.34 -20.31 7.45
CA LEU A 104 -2.94 -19.19 8.30
C LEU A 104 -2.28 -18.10 7.43
N LEU A 105 -2.19 -16.89 7.98
CA LEU A 105 -1.38 -15.84 7.37
C LEU A 105 0.09 -16.23 7.35
N SER A 106 0.80 -15.83 6.29
CA SER A 106 2.26 -15.94 6.20
C SER A 106 2.95 -15.08 7.27
N ASN A 107 4.28 -15.09 7.26
CA ASN A 107 5.04 -14.04 7.93
C ASN A 107 4.64 -12.66 7.41
N VAL A 108 4.73 -11.66 8.27
CA VAL A 108 4.49 -10.25 7.93
C VAL A 108 5.76 -9.65 7.34
N VAL A 109 5.62 -8.92 6.25
CA VAL A 109 6.67 -8.07 5.69
C VAL A 109 6.18 -6.63 5.70
N SER A 110 7.07 -5.69 6.05
CA SER A 110 6.72 -4.27 6.19
C SER A 110 7.65 -3.39 5.39
N LYS A 111 7.11 -2.28 4.87
CA LYS A 111 7.86 -1.26 4.16
C LYS A 111 7.42 0.13 4.62
N GLN A 112 8.38 1.04 4.76
CA GLN A 112 8.08 2.43 5.10
C GLN A 112 8.00 3.29 3.83
N PHE A 113 7.05 4.23 3.85
CA PHE A 113 6.83 5.21 2.80
C PHE A 113 6.70 6.59 3.42
N GLN A 114 7.46 7.56 2.90
CA GLN A 114 7.30 8.97 3.24
C GLN A 114 6.48 9.65 2.15
N VAL A 115 5.40 10.31 2.56
CA VAL A 115 4.59 11.14 1.67
C VAL A 115 4.65 12.58 2.18
N GLU A 116 5.43 13.40 1.49
CA GLU A 116 5.58 14.80 1.86
C GLU A 116 4.40 15.65 1.38
N SER A 117 4.02 16.62 2.20
CA SER A 117 3.06 17.64 1.79
C SER A 117 3.78 18.71 0.96
N THR A 118 3.45 18.80 -0.30
CA THR A 118 4.00 19.85 -1.19
C THR A 118 3.42 21.26 -0.91
N SER A 119 2.54 21.38 0.09
CA SER A 119 1.81 22.62 0.37
C SER A 119 2.44 23.49 1.45
N ASN A 120 3.66 23.22 1.90
CA ASN A 120 4.32 24.04 2.90
C ASN A 120 5.30 25.02 2.24
N PRO A 121 4.89 26.27 1.89
CA PRO A 121 5.81 27.26 1.37
C PRO A 121 6.65 27.77 2.54
N GLY A 122 7.94 27.52 2.56
CA GLY A 122 8.84 28.23 3.45
C GLY A 122 9.90 27.44 4.19
N VAL A 123 10.02 26.12 3.98
CA VAL A 123 11.20 25.39 4.41
C VAL A 123 12.12 25.25 3.19
N PRO A 124 13.37 25.77 3.23
CA PRO A 124 14.30 25.51 2.14
C PRO A 124 14.51 24.00 2.05
N THR A 125 14.17 23.49 0.89
CA THR A 125 14.20 22.06 0.59
C THR A 125 15.65 21.60 0.50
N MET A 126 16.11 20.93 1.51
CA MET A 126 17.32 20.14 1.44
C MET A 126 16.93 18.72 1.76
N LEU A 127 16.49 18.02 0.77
CA LEU A 127 16.46 16.54 0.61
C LEU A 127 15.28 16.16 -0.28
N GLN A 128 15.53 16.05 -1.56
CA GLN A 128 14.64 15.28 -2.44
C GLN A 128 15.06 13.83 -2.39
N PHE A 129 14.27 12.98 -1.73
CA PHE A 129 14.33 11.56 -1.96
C PHE A 129 13.38 11.20 -3.09
N SER A 130 13.91 11.11 -4.29
CA SER A 130 13.20 10.48 -5.40
C SER A 130 13.42 8.97 -5.30
N ILE A 131 12.44 8.24 -4.78
CA ILE A 131 12.42 6.78 -4.95
C ILE A 131 11.69 6.49 -6.25
N SER A 132 12.43 6.43 -7.33
CA SER A 132 11.96 5.88 -8.59
C SER A 132 12.17 4.37 -8.53
N ILE A 133 11.12 3.61 -8.31
CA ILE A 133 11.15 2.16 -8.42
C ILE A 133 10.73 1.79 -9.84
N ALA A 134 11.67 1.96 -10.76
CA ALA A 134 11.71 1.22 -12.00
C ALA A 134 13.15 0.73 -12.13
N ASP A 135 13.36 -0.56 -11.94
CA ASP A 135 14.63 -1.27 -12.14
C ASP A 135 15.89 -0.59 -11.58
N GLY A 136 16.17 -0.82 -10.30
CA GLY A 136 17.46 -0.49 -9.68
C GLY A 136 17.35 0.62 -8.63
N PHE A 137 17.64 0.27 -7.40
CA PHE A 137 17.83 1.21 -6.29
C PHE A 137 18.99 2.16 -6.59
N THR A 138 18.72 3.45 -6.63
CA THR A 138 19.76 4.46 -6.50
C THR A 138 19.45 5.31 -5.27
N ILE A 139 20.18 5.09 -4.18
CA ILE A 139 20.19 5.97 -3.02
C ILE A 139 21.25 7.02 -3.32
N THR A 140 20.85 8.28 -3.53
CA THR A 140 21.79 9.40 -3.57
C THR A 140 21.78 10.07 -2.20
N GLU A 141 22.79 9.81 -1.41
CA GLU A 141 23.04 10.54 -0.17
C GLU A 141 23.64 11.91 -0.53
N VAL A 142 22.92 12.99 -0.19
CA VAL A 142 23.48 14.34 -0.26
C VAL A 142 23.98 14.66 1.15
N THR A 143 25.29 14.57 1.33
CA THR A 143 25.98 15.06 2.53
C THR A 143 26.04 16.56 2.49
N ASP A 144 25.53 17.18 3.53
CA ASP A 144 25.64 18.60 3.83
C ASP A 144 27.09 19.01 4.08
N GLN A 145 27.53 20.12 3.46
CA GLN A 145 28.74 20.85 3.83
C GLN A 145 28.37 22.18 4.44
#